data_ed8a2da5bb9c6fcdc273637bda569ff7
#
_entry.id   ed8a2da5bb9c6fcdc273637bda569ff7
#
_cell.length_a   1.000
_cell.length_b   1.000
_cell.length_c   1.000
_cell.angle_alpha   90.00
_cell.angle_beta   90.00
_cell.angle_gamma   90.00
#
_symmetry.space_group_name_H-M   'P 1'
#
loop_
_entity.id
_entity.type
_entity.pdbx_description
1 polymer ?
#
loop_
_entity_poly.entity_id
_entity_poly.type
_entity_poly.pdbx_seq_one_letter_code
_entity_poly.pdbx_strand_id
1 'polypeptide(L)'
;MNELTRNQALVPEDCTVIQNTAGTAPVTWFERNGKILVSMPGVPYEMKWIMSNEIIPRLKKKFLQDVYIKHHTCWVKGHTESLLAIKLTEFEEALPEYIKLAYLPQPGIIRLRLSAYCDTESEALRIITEQALKLREILGENIIVEEDKPVHEMIGELLIKMNLTLGTAESCTGGRIAAQLTSIPGSSAYFVGSIVCYANRVKEQLLGVSPLDLSEKGAVSKEVVEQMAKGTLLTLGCDCSVATSGIAGPSGGTPEKPVGTVWIAAACRDKVRSELFHFGTNREQNMLRASNMALLMLLDML
;
A
#
# COMPACT_ATOMS: atom_id res chain seq x y z
N MET A 1 -40.99 -9.88 16.35
CA MET A 1 -40.52 -8.75 15.53
C MET A 1 -41.06 -7.49 16.18
N ASN A 2 -40.20 -6.58 16.65
CA ASN A 2 -40.64 -5.35 17.31
C ASN A 2 -41.07 -4.30 16.28
N GLU A 3 -41.77 -3.24 16.71
CA GLU A 3 -42.29 -2.19 15.84
C GLU A 3 -41.20 -1.41 15.08
N LEU A 4 -40.01 -1.24 15.68
CA LEU A 4 -38.84 -0.62 15.08
C LEU A 4 -38.32 -1.44 13.87
N THR A 5 -38.32 -2.76 13.99
CA THR A 5 -37.91 -3.66 12.89
C THR A 5 -38.91 -3.65 11.73
N ARG A 6 -40.21 -3.47 12.03
CA ARG A 6 -41.25 -3.33 10.98
C ARG A 6 -41.10 -2.00 10.23
N ASN A 7 -40.75 -0.92 10.92
CA ASN A 7 -40.61 0.40 10.31
C ASN A 7 -39.33 0.48 9.42
N GLN A 8 -38.32 -0.38 9.66
CA GLN A 8 -37.17 -0.49 8.76
C GLN A 8 -37.51 -1.03 7.35
N ALA A 9 -38.63 -1.71 7.20
CA ALA A 9 -39.13 -2.21 5.90
C ALA A 9 -39.84 -1.13 5.09
N LEU A 10 -40.15 0.03 5.67
CA LEU A 10 -40.78 1.14 4.97
C LEU A 10 -39.75 1.86 4.10
N VAL A 11 -39.99 1.88 2.81
CA VAL A 11 -39.13 2.54 1.83
C VAL A 11 -39.96 3.53 1.00
N PRO A 12 -39.36 4.57 0.40
CA PRO A 12 -40.04 5.47 -0.50
C PRO A 12 -40.66 4.72 -1.69
N GLU A 13 -41.84 5.17 -2.13
CA GLU A 13 -42.61 4.53 -3.21
C GLU A 13 -41.84 4.56 -4.55
N ASP A 14 -41.11 5.65 -4.82
CA ASP A 14 -40.39 5.87 -6.08
C ASP A 14 -39.02 5.15 -6.15
N CYS A 15 -38.69 4.24 -5.22
CA CYS A 15 -37.41 3.53 -5.23
C CYS A 15 -37.54 2.08 -5.69
N THR A 16 -36.48 1.59 -6.28
CA THR A 16 -36.25 0.14 -6.42
C THR A 16 -35.50 -0.37 -5.18
N VAL A 17 -36.10 -1.36 -4.50
CA VAL A 17 -35.47 -1.99 -3.34
C VAL A 17 -34.47 -3.05 -3.79
N ILE A 18 -33.23 -2.95 -3.30
CA ILE A 18 -32.21 -4.00 -3.45
C ILE A 18 -32.06 -4.67 -2.09
N GLN A 19 -32.20 -5.99 -2.06
CA GLN A 19 -32.17 -6.73 -0.82
C GLN A 19 -30.75 -6.78 -0.25
N ASN A 20 -30.62 -6.41 1.03
CA ASN A 20 -29.39 -6.55 1.78
C ASN A 20 -29.32 -7.96 2.39
N THR A 21 -28.53 -8.85 1.80
CA THR A 21 -28.33 -10.20 2.33
C THR A 21 -27.26 -10.25 3.44
N ALA A 22 -26.51 -9.16 3.66
CA ALA A 22 -25.49 -9.06 4.68
C ALA A 22 -26.00 -8.37 5.97
N GLY A 23 -27.25 -7.85 5.97
CA GLY A 23 -27.82 -7.14 7.11
C GLY A 23 -29.34 -6.98 6.97
N THR A 24 -29.95 -6.17 7.84
CA THR A 24 -31.41 -6.01 7.94
C THR A 24 -31.97 -4.78 7.25
N ALA A 25 -31.16 -3.73 7.07
CA ALA A 25 -31.60 -2.49 6.43
C ALA A 25 -31.61 -2.61 4.91
N PRO A 26 -32.73 -2.24 4.23
CA PRO A 26 -32.81 -2.31 2.78
C PRO A 26 -31.92 -1.28 2.10
N VAL A 27 -31.53 -1.56 0.87
CA VAL A 27 -30.89 -0.61 -0.04
C VAL A 27 -31.94 -0.02 -0.96
N THR A 28 -31.96 1.29 -1.11
CA THR A 28 -32.88 1.97 -2.01
C THR A 28 -32.14 2.60 -3.18
N TRP A 29 -32.64 2.29 -4.38
CA TRP A 29 -32.08 2.76 -5.64
C TRP A 29 -33.10 3.69 -6.30
N PHE A 30 -32.72 4.93 -6.53
CA PHE A 30 -33.52 5.94 -7.23
C PHE A 30 -32.88 6.24 -8.57
N GLU A 31 -33.72 6.39 -9.56
CA GLU A 31 -33.31 6.77 -10.90
C GLU A 31 -34.17 7.89 -11.45
N ARG A 32 -33.52 9.00 -11.84
CA ARG A 32 -34.23 10.14 -12.45
C ARG A 32 -33.31 10.87 -13.44
N ASN A 33 -33.82 11.10 -14.66
CA ASN A 33 -33.11 11.85 -15.71
C ASN A 33 -31.68 11.29 -15.99
N GLY A 34 -31.54 9.96 -16.05
CA GLY A 34 -30.23 9.30 -16.27
C GLY A 34 -29.26 9.36 -15.09
N LYS A 35 -29.66 9.95 -13.97
CA LYS A 35 -28.88 9.99 -12.73
C LYS A 35 -29.37 8.92 -11.76
N ILE A 36 -28.43 8.37 -10.99
CA ILE A 36 -28.71 7.33 -10.00
C ILE A 36 -28.29 7.83 -8.62
N LEU A 37 -29.18 7.64 -7.65
CA LEU A 37 -28.89 7.82 -6.23
C LEU A 37 -29.14 6.48 -5.53
N VAL A 38 -28.16 6.02 -4.77
CA VAL A 38 -28.26 4.80 -3.97
C VAL A 38 -28.09 5.15 -2.50
N SER A 39 -29.08 4.80 -1.68
CA SER A 39 -28.95 4.85 -0.22
C SER A 39 -28.74 3.45 0.31
N MET A 40 -27.72 3.29 1.16
CA MET A 40 -27.34 1.99 1.71
C MET A 40 -26.94 2.10 3.19
N PRO A 41 -26.95 0.98 3.94
CA PRO A 41 -26.52 0.96 5.33
C PRO A 41 -25.12 1.49 5.53
N GLY A 42 -24.89 2.22 6.63
CA GLY A 42 -23.56 2.77 6.99
C GLY A 42 -22.59 1.75 7.62
N VAL A 43 -22.99 0.49 7.81
CA VAL A 43 -22.15 -0.56 8.37
C VAL A 43 -21.11 -0.98 7.33
N PRO A 44 -19.79 -0.82 7.59
CA PRO A 44 -18.77 -0.93 6.55
C PRO A 44 -18.73 -2.28 5.81
N TYR A 45 -18.92 -3.41 6.50
CA TYR A 45 -18.88 -4.72 5.85
C TYR A 45 -20.11 -4.95 4.95
N GLU A 46 -21.30 -4.51 5.39
CA GLU A 46 -22.54 -4.56 4.59
C GLU A 46 -22.40 -3.70 3.34
N MET A 47 -21.97 -2.46 3.52
CA MET A 47 -21.76 -1.51 2.42
C MET A 47 -20.78 -2.05 1.36
N LYS A 48 -19.64 -2.64 1.80
CA LYS A 48 -18.68 -3.25 0.88
C LYS A 48 -19.28 -4.40 0.09
N TRP A 49 -20.02 -5.28 0.78
CA TRP A 49 -20.69 -6.41 0.12
C TRP A 49 -21.73 -5.94 -0.89
N ILE A 50 -22.60 -5.00 -0.50
CA ILE A 50 -23.65 -4.43 -1.36
C ILE A 50 -23.03 -3.76 -2.59
N MET A 51 -22.00 -2.93 -2.39
CA MET A 51 -21.31 -2.27 -3.50
C MET A 51 -20.73 -3.28 -4.49
N SER A 52 -20.02 -4.29 -4.01
CA SER A 52 -19.34 -5.26 -4.88
C SER A 52 -20.30 -6.19 -5.61
N ASN A 53 -21.37 -6.64 -4.95
CA ASN A 53 -22.23 -7.70 -5.47
C ASN A 53 -23.51 -7.19 -6.14
N GLU A 54 -23.98 -6.00 -5.76
CA GLU A 54 -25.25 -5.47 -6.24
C GLU A 54 -25.12 -4.17 -7.04
N ILE A 55 -24.44 -3.15 -6.48
CA ILE A 55 -24.45 -1.80 -7.05
C ILE A 55 -23.51 -1.69 -8.24
N ILE A 56 -22.24 -2.07 -8.10
CA ILE A 56 -21.24 -1.97 -9.17
C ILE A 56 -21.67 -2.79 -10.41
N PRO A 57 -22.14 -4.04 -10.31
CA PRO A 57 -22.62 -4.80 -11.46
C PRO A 57 -23.79 -4.10 -12.20
N ARG A 58 -24.74 -3.52 -11.46
CA ARG A 58 -25.89 -2.79 -12.05
C ARG A 58 -25.44 -1.52 -12.76
N LEU A 59 -24.52 -0.76 -12.16
CA LEU A 59 -23.94 0.44 -12.77
C LEU A 59 -23.14 0.09 -14.04
N LYS A 60 -22.31 -0.94 -13.98
CA LYS A 60 -21.56 -1.42 -15.17
C LYS A 60 -22.50 -1.80 -16.31
N LYS A 61 -23.51 -2.60 -16.01
CA LYS A 61 -24.50 -2.99 -17.03
C LYS A 61 -25.22 -1.80 -17.65
N LYS A 62 -25.41 -0.71 -16.90
CA LYS A 62 -26.13 0.45 -17.38
C LYS A 62 -25.28 1.47 -18.13
N PHE A 63 -24.07 1.71 -17.68
CA PHE A 63 -23.23 2.82 -18.15
C PHE A 63 -21.96 2.40 -18.91
N LEU A 64 -21.56 1.13 -18.84
CA LEU A 64 -20.30 0.65 -19.44
C LEU A 64 -20.53 -0.45 -20.46
N GLN A 65 -21.65 -0.40 -21.21
CA GLN A 65 -21.98 -1.46 -22.18
C GLN A 65 -21.02 -1.50 -23.37
N ASP A 66 -20.36 -0.37 -23.70
CA ASP A 66 -19.59 -0.21 -24.93
C ASP A 66 -18.19 0.38 -24.70
N VAL A 67 -17.68 0.40 -23.45
CA VAL A 67 -16.34 0.92 -23.14
C VAL A 67 -15.54 -0.07 -22.31
N TYR A 68 -14.45 -0.54 -22.88
CA TYR A 68 -13.47 -1.38 -22.19
C TYR A 68 -12.33 -0.52 -21.64
N ILE A 69 -12.12 -0.59 -20.34
CA ILE A 69 -11.06 0.15 -19.65
C ILE A 69 -10.01 -0.85 -19.17
N LYS A 70 -8.78 -0.67 -19.62
CA LYS A 70 -7.63 -1.41 -19.09
C LYS A 70 -6.65 -0.46 -18.45
N HIS A 71 -6.08 -0.89 -17.33
CA HIS A 71 -5.05 -0.17 -16.62
C HIS A 71 -3.73 -0.94 -16.67
N HIS A 72 -2.64 -0.19 -16.76
CA HIS A 72 -1.30 -0.67 -16.47
C HIS A 72 -0.73 0.25 -15.40
N THR A 73 -0.27 -0.31 -14.31
CA THR A 73 0.28 0.44 -13.18
C THR A 73 1.73 0.01 -12.97
N CYS A 74 2.62 0.98 -12.83
CA CYS A 74 4.00 0.73 -12.44
C CYS A 74 4.43 1.63 -11.28
N TRP A 75 5.38 1.16 -10.49
CA TRP A 75 5.95 1.85 -9.35
C TRP A 75 7.33 2.35 -9.71
N VAL A 76 7.54 3.68 -9.62
CA VAL A 76 8.75 4.37 -10.08
C VAL A 76 9.47 4.98 -8.89
N LYS A 77 10.76 4.65 -8.73
CA LYS A 77 11.66 5.20 -7.70
C LYS A 77 12.58 6.30 -8.27
N GLY A 78 13.19 7.07 -7.37
CA GLY A 78 14.28 7.98 -7.71
C GLY A 78 13.86 9.30 -8.37
N HIS A 79 12.57 9.61 -8.41
CA HIS A 79 12.05 10.85 -8.96
C HIS A 79 11.07 11.54 -8.01
N THR A 80 11.04 12.87 -8.04
CA THR A 80 9.89 13.65 -7.58
C THR A 80 8.83 13.67 -8.68
N GLU A 81 7.57 13.93 -8.31
CA GLU A 81 6.47 14.00 -9.29
C GLU A 81 6.77 14.99 -10.42
N SER A 82 7.27 16.18 -10.07
CA SER A 82 7.60 17.22 -11.07
C SER A 82 8.73 16.80 -12.02
N LEU A 83 9.80 16.17 -11.51
CA LEU A 83 10.89 15.68 -12.35
C LEU A 83 10.46 14.54 -13.23
N LEU A 84 9.59 13.66 -12.73
CA LEU A 84 9.05 12.56 -13.51
C LEU A 84 8.12 13.07 -14.60
N ALA A 85 7.29 14.06 -14.33
CA ALA A 85 6.42 14.72 -15.32
C ALA A 85 7.24 15.37 -16.44
N ILE A 86 8.33 16.09 -16.10
CA ILE A 86 9.26 16.66 -17.09
C ILE A 86 9.88 15.55 -17.94
N LYS A 87 10.33 14.47 -17.32
CA LYS A 87 10.95 13.33 -18.06
C LYS A 87 9.98 12.66 -19.03
N LEU A 88 8.69 12.65 -18.69
CA LEU A 88 7.64 11.99 -19.47
C LEU A 88 6.87 12.94 -20.40
N THR A 89 7.25 14.23 -20.53
CA THR A 89 6.51 15.23 -21.31
C THR A 89 6.28 14.76 -22.75
N GLU A 90 7.33 14.35 -23.47
CA GLU A 90 7.23 13.89 -24.86
C GLU A 90 6.38 12.60 -24.99
N PHE A 91 6.51 11.70 -24.02
CA PHE A 91 5.70 10.49 -23.96
C PHE A 91 4.22 10.83 -23.76
N GLU A 92 3.91 11.75 -22.85
CA GLU A 92 2.54 12.14 -22.49
C GLU A 92 1.87 12.89 -23.65
N GLU A 93 2.60 13.79 -24.33
CA GLU A 93 2.13 14.51 -25.53
C GLU A 93 1.88 13.58 -26.73
N ALA A 94 2.60 12.47 -26.80
CA ALA A 94 2.43 11.48 -27.86
C ALA A 94 1.31 10.45 -27.57
N LEU A 95 0.67 10.49 -26.37
CA LEU A 95 -0.41 9.59 -26.04
C LEU A 95 -1.68 9.91 -26.85
N PRO A 96 -2.36 8.92 -27.41
CA PRO A 96 -3.69 9.10 -27.98
C PRO A 96 -4.71 9.62 -26.95
N GLU A 97 -5.72 10.36 -27.40
CA GLU A 97 -6.77 10.96 -26.53
C GLU A 97 -7.50 9.92 -25.65
N TYR A 98 -7.61 8.69 -26.10
CA TYR A 98 -8.23 7.59 -25.37
C TYR A 98 -7.29 6.89 -24.38
N ILE A 99 -6.05 7.40 -24.21
CA ILE A 99 -5.14 6.96 -23.16
C ILE A 99 -4.84 8.11 -22.22
N LYS A 100 -4.85 7.80 -20.91
CA LYS A 100 -4.52 8.77 -19.87
C LYS A 100 -3.41 8.24 -18.97
N LEU A 101 -2.45 9.10 -18.67
CA LEU A 101 -1.43 8.86 -17.65
C LEU A 101 -1.84 9.59 -16.36
N ALA A 102 -1.77 8.89 -15.23
CA ALA A 102 -2.00 9.46 -13.91
C ALA A 102 -0.78 9.26 -13.02
N TYR A 103 -0.40 10.32 -12.32
CA TYR A 103 0.63 10.31 -11.30
C TYR A 103 -0.04 10.15 -9.94
N LEU A 104 0.33 9.12 -9.20
CA LEU A 104 -0.22 8.80 -7.88
C LEU A 104 0.94 8.80 -6.86
N PRO A 105 1.38 9.98 -6.41
CA PRO A 105 2.55 10.11 -5.57
C PRO A 105 2.33 9.46 -4.21
N GLN A 106 3.36 8.75 -3.78
CA GLN A 106 3.53 8.22 -2.44
C GLN A 106 4.91 8.62 -1.93
N PRO A 107 5.15 8.65 -0.63
CA PRO A 107 6.45 9.05 -0.11
C PRO A 107 7.58 8.16 -0.61
N GLY A 108 8.53 8.77 -1.33
CA GLY A 108 9.71 8.10 -1.89
C GLY A 108 9.47 7.29 -3.16
N ILE A 109 8.22 7.20 -3.63
CA ILE A 109 7.85 6.44 -4.82
C ILE A 109 6.66 7.09 -5.52
N ILE A 110 6.59 6.96 -6.84
CA ILE A 110 5.44 7.41 -7.62
C ILE A 110 4.84 6.21 -8.31
N ARG A 111 3.56 6.02 -8.12
CA ARG A 111 2.80 5.04 -8.87
C ARG A 111 2.23 5.71 -10.12
N LEU A 112 2.68 5.27 -11.29
CA LEU A 112 2.14 5.70 -12.58
C LEU A 112 1.06 4.73 -13.03
N ARG A 113 -0.05 5.26 -13.52
CA ARG A 113 -1.13 4.45 -14.07
C ARG A 113 -1.52 4.94 -15.46
N LEU A 114 -1.26 4.12 -16.46
CA LEU A 114 -1.84 4.25 -17.80
C LEU A 114 -3.25 3.65 -17.80
N SER A 115 -4.19 4.34 -18.43
CA SER A 115 -5.57 3.89 -18.59
C SER A 115 -5.98 4.03 -20.04
N ALA A 116 -6.31 2.92 -20.72
CA ALA A 116 -6.83 2.90 -22.08
C ALA A 116 -8.35 2.72 -22.06
N TYR A 117 -9.05 3.52 -22.86
CA TYR A 117 -10.51 3.52 -23.03
C TYR A 117 -10.81 3.15 -24.47
N CYS A 118 -11.32 1.96 -24.76
CA CYS A 118 -11.51 1.41 -26.10
C CYS A 118 -12.87 0.73 -26.24
N ASP A 119 -13.29 0.49 -27.48
CA ASP A 119 -14.54 -0.17 -27.81
C ASP A 119 -14.46 -1.70 -27.67
N THR A 120 -13.25 -2.27 -27.63
CA THR A 120 -13.04 -3.70 -27.44
C THR A 120 -11.96 -4.00 -26.41
N GLU A 121 -12.09 -5.13 -25.72
CA GLU A 121 -11.10 -5.57 -24.73
C GLU A 121 -9.74 -5.87 -25.35
N SER A 122 -9.74 -6.50 -26.52
CA SER A 122 -8.51 -6.85 -27.24
C SER A 122 -7.71 -5.62 -27.66
N GLU A 123 -8.39 -4.57 -28.10
CA GLU A 123 -7.77 -3.31 -28.46
C GLU A 123 -7.20 -2.59 -27.24
N ALA A 124 -7.98 -2.50 -26.15
CA ALA A 124 -7.51 -1.91 -24.91
C ALA A 124 -6.25 -2.61 -24.38
N LEU A 125 -6.22 -3.95 -24.43
CA LEU A 125 -5.06 -4.73 -23.99
C LEU A 125 -3.84 -4.50 -24.89
N ARG A 126 -4.01 -4.52 -26.21
CA ARG A 126 -2.93 -4.29 -27.17
C ARG A 126 -2.29 -2.92 -26.95
N ILE A 127 -3.12 -1.88 -26.91
CA ILE A 127 -2.67 -0.50 -26.80
C ILE A 127 -1.99 -0.24 -25.45
N ILE A 128 -2.58 -0.70 -24.33
CA ILE A 128 -1.99 -0.49 -23.02
C ILE A 128 -0.62 -1.20 -22.91
N THR A 129 -0.49 -2.38 -23.50
CA THR A 129 0.78 -3.12 -23.53
C THR A 129 1.85 -2.38 -24.34
N GLU A 130 1.48 -1.84 -25.51
CA GLU A 130 2.39 -1.04 -26.34
C GLU A 130 2.92 0.18 -25.60
N GLN A 131 2.04 0.94 -24.92
CA GLN A 131 2.44 2.12 -24.17
C GLN A 131 3.23 1.78 -22.92
N ALA A 132 2.92 0.67 -22.25
CA ALA A 132 3.69 0.18 -21.12
C ALA A 132 5.15 -0.18 -21.52
N LEU A 133 5.35 -0.77 -22.70
CA LEU A 133 6.69 -1.04 -23.22
C LEU A 133 7.49 0.25 -23.46
N LYS A 134 6.89 1.26 -24.09
CA LYS A 134 7.53 2.57 -24.28
C LYS A 134 7.89 3.24 -22.93
N LEU A 135 6.98 3.17 -21.97
CA LEU A 135 7.22 3.70 -20.62
C LEU A 135 8.40 2.98 -19.93
N ARG A 136 8.49 1.66 -20.11
CA ARG A 136 9.61 0.85 -19.62
C ARG A 136 10.95 1.24 -20.28
N GLU A 137 10.97 1.52 -21.56
CA GLU A 137 12.16 1.99 -22.26
C GLU A 137 12.66 3.34 -21.72
N ILE A 138 11.74 4.26 -21.39
CA ILE A 138 12.08 5.59 -20.85
C ILE A 138 12.57 5.53 -19.41
N LEU A 139 11.92 4.70 -18.58
CA LEU A 139 12.16 4.67 -17.14
C LEU A 139 13.19 3.62 -16.70
N GLY A 140 13.34 2.53 -17.46
CA GLY A 140 14.33 1.48 -17.20
C GLY A 140 14.30 0.96 -15.75
N GLU A 141 15.45 0.96 -15.10
CA GLU A 141 15.63 0.49 -13.72
C GLU A 141 14.92 1.32 -12.66
N ASN A 142 14.35 2.47 -13.03
CA ASN A 142 13.52 3.24 -12.11
C ASN A 142 12.16 2.57 -11.86
N ILE A 143 11.72 1.65 -12.72
CA ILE A 143 10.52 0.85 -12.47
C ILE A 143 10.89 -0.30 -11.55
N ILE A 144 10.26 -0.35 -10.36
CA ILE A 144 10.47 -1.42 -9.39
C ILE A 144 9.50 -2.57 -9.64
N VAL A 145 8.22 -2.24 -9.91
CA VAL A 145 7.13 -3.20 -10.07
C VAL A 145 6.13 -2.68 -11.10
N GLU A 146 5.51 -3.60 -11.85
CA GLU A 146 4.48 -3.32 -12.85
C GLU A 146 3.16 -4.01 -12.51
N GLU A 147 2.72 -3.89 -11.26
CA GLU A 147 1.45 -4.45 -10.79
C GLU A 147 0.68 -3.44 -9.94
N ASP A 148 -0.65 -3.48 -10.00
CA ASP A 148 -1.52 -2.64 -9.16
C ASP A 148 -1.97 -3.38 -7.90
N LYS A 149 -0.98 -3.85 -7.14
CA LYS A 149 -1.17 -4.53 -5.87
C LYS A 149 -0.53 -3.77 -4.72
N PRO A 150 -0.99 -3.91 -3.49
CA PRO A 150 -0.29 -3.41 -2.32
C PRO A 150 1.09 -4.05 -2.18
N VAL A 151 2.09 -3.27 -1.74
CA VAL A 151 3.48 -3.74 -1.63
C VAL A 151 3.62 -4.99 -0.73
N HIS A 152 2.83 -5.09 0.32
CA HIS A 152 2.86 -6.25 1.23
C HIS A 152 2.32 -7.54 0.60
N GLU A 153 1.42 -7.44 -0.37
CA GLU A 153 0.94 -8.58 -1.17
C GLU A 153 2.02 -9.05 -2.14
N MET A 154 2.62 -8.11 -2.89
CA MET A 154 3.71 -8.40 -3.83
C MET A 154 4.91 -9.06 -3.17
N ILE A 155 5.30 -8.56 -1.99
CA ILE A 155 6.38 -9.17 -1.20
C ILE A 155 6.03 -10.60 -0.80
N GLY A 156 4.81 -10.84 -0.33
CA GLY A 156 4.37 -12.19 0.05
C GLY A 156 4.48 -13.17 -1.11
N GLU A 157 3.97 -12.80 -2.29
CA GLU A 157 4.05 -13.63 -3.50
C GLU A 157 5.52 -13.92 -3.89
N LEU A 158 6.38 -12.90 -3.83
CA LEU A 158 7.79 -13.03 -4.19
C LEU A 158 8.56 -13.92 -3.20
N LEU A 159 8.35 -13.72 -1.91
CA LEU A 159 8.98 -14.54 -0.86
C LEU A 159 8.58 -16.01 -0.97
N ILE A 160 7.31 -16.30 -1.22
CA ILE A 160 6.82 -17.67 -1.49
C ILE A 160 7.54 -18.27 -2.71
N LYS A 161 7.58 -17.51 -3.82
CA LYS A 161 8.24 -17.95 -5.06
C LYS A 161 9.74 -18.24 -4.87
N MET A 162 10.41 -17.45 -4.03
CA MET A 162 11.84 -17.60 -3.76
C MET A 162 12.13 -18.57 -2.60
N ASN A 163 11.11 -19.09 -1.94
CA ASN A 163 11.19 -19.92 -0.73
C ASN A 163 12.00 -19.23 0.38
N LEU A 164 11.67 -17.94 0.62
CA LEU A 164 12.30 -17.11 1.63
C LEU A 164 11.29 -16.74 2.72
N THR A 165 11.80 -16.55 3.93
CA THR A 165 11.03 -16.16 5.11
C THR A 165 11.36 -14.74 5.54
N LEU A 166 10.39 -14.06 6.18
CA LEU A 166 10.47 -12.66 6.59
C LEU A 166 10.15 -12.49 8.08
N GLY A 167 11.00 -11.73 8.77
CA GLY A 167 10.74 -11.21 10.12
C GLY A 167 10.76 -9.69 10.16
N THR A 168 10.13 -9.07 11.17
CA THR A 168 10.14 -7.61 11.34
C THR A 168 10.58 -7.18 12.73
N ALA A 169 11.31 -6.03 12.81
CA ALA A 169 11.61 -5.34 14.05
C ALA A 169 11.05 -3.93 14.02
N GLU A 170 10.06 -3.67 14.82
CA GLU A 170 9.27 -2.45 14.75
C GLU A 170 9.42 -1.60 16.01
N SER A 171 9.91 -0.37 15.86
CA SER A 171 9.90 0.63 16.92
C SER A 171 8.79 1.65 16.67
N CYS A 172 9.04 2.66 15.85
CA CYS A 172 8.08 3.74 15.61
C CYS A 172 6.81 3.30 14.84
N THR A 173 6.85 2.20 14.11
CA THR A 173 5.71 1.64 13.37
C THR A 173 4.76 0.79 14.23
N GLY A 174 5.26 0.29 15.38
CA GLY A 174 4.44 -0.29 16.45
C GLY A 174 3.65 -1.54 16.08
N GLY A 175 4.13 -2.37 15.15
CA GLY A 175 3.46 -3.60 14.68
C GLY A 175 2.65 -3.41 13.38
N ARG A 176 2.71 -2.22 12.77
CA ARG A 176 1.95 -1.92 11.55
C ARG A 176 2.43 -2.73 10.35
N ILE A 177 3.74 -3.00 10.23
CA ILE A 177 4.29 -3.82 9.15
C ILE A 177 3.77 -5.25 9.31
N ALA A 178 3.84 -5.80 10.51
CA ALA A 178 3.29 -7.12 10.82
C ALA A 178 1.79 -7.20 10.51
N ALA A 179 1.01 -6.18 10.90
CA ALA A 179 -0.43 -6.11 10.60
C ALA A 179 -0.72 -6.08 9.09
N GLN A 180 0.07 -5.36 8.30
CA GLN A 180 -0.05 -5.35 6.83
C GLN A 180 0.25 -6.73 6.24
N LEU A 181 1.33 -7.39 6.64
CA LEU A 181 1.71 -8.71 6.15
C LEU A 181 0.67 -9.77 6.52
N THR A 182 0.21 -9.76 7.77
CA THR A 182 -0.79 -10.74 8.26
C THR A 182 -2.20 -10.47 7.77
N SER A 183 -2.48 -9.32 7.17
CA SER A 183 -3.77 -9.07 6.52
C SER A 183 -4.00 -9.91 5.25
N ILE A 184 -2.92 -10.50 4.70
CA ILE A 184 -2.98 -11.36 3.52
C ILE A 184 -3.18 -12.82 3.95
N PRO A 185 -4.26 -13.47 3.49
CA PRO A 185 -4.46 -14.90 3.74
C PRO A 185 -3.27 -15.71 3.23
N GLY A 186 -2.81 -16.68 4.04
CA GLY A 186 -1.65 -17.50 3.69
C GLY A 186 -0.29 -16.90 4.03
N SER A 187 -0.22 -15.74 4.69
CA SER A 187 1.03 -15.09 5.10
C SER A 187 1.94 -15.96 5.97
N SER A 188 1.39 -16.96 6.67
CA SER A 188 2.17 -17.94 7.47
C SER A 188 3.16 -18.76 6.64
N ALA A 189 3.03 -18.77 5.32
CA ALA A 189 3.99 -19.47 4.44
C ALA A 189 5.34 -18.75 4.35
N TYR A 190 5.38 -17.43 4.63
CA TYR A 190 6.60 -16.63 4.53
C TYR A 190 6.88 -15.74 5.74
N PHE A 191 5.86 -15.34 6.50
CA PHE A 191 6.04 -14.44 7.64
C PHE A 191 6.22 -15.23 8.94
N VAL A 192 7.43 -15.12 9.53
CA VAL A 192 7.81 -15.84 10.75
C VAL A 192 7.29 -15.13 12.00
N GLY A 193 7.36 -13.79 12.02
CA GLY A 193 6.92 -13.01 13.16
C GLY A 193 7.46 -11.58 13.19
N SER A 194 7.11 -10.86 14.26
CA SER A 194 7.50 -9.48 14.49
C SER A 194 7.94 -9.26 15.94
N ILE A 195 8.99 -8.47 16.12
CA ILE A 195 9.47 -7.99 17.43
C ILE A 195 9.14 -6.49 17.52
N VAL A 196 8.12 -6.13 18.31
CA VAL A 196 7.81 -4.73 18.60
C VAL A 196 8.75 -4.27 19.73
N CYS A 197 9.92 -3.74 19.33
CA CYS A 197 10.98 -3.32 20.23
C CYS A 197 10.89 -1.82 20.55
N TYR A 198 9.79 -1.41 21.20
CA TYR A 198 9.51 0.01 21.44
C TYR A 198 10.47 0.64 22.44
N ALA A 199 10.77 -0.05 23.54
CA ALA A 199 11.75 0.37 24.54
C ALA A 199 13.18 -0.07 24.14
N ASN A 200 14.21 0.72 24.53
CA ASN A 200 15.61 0.40 24.22
C ASN A 200 16.04 -0.94 24.82
N ARG A 201 15.65 -1.26 26.06
CA ARG A 201 15.93 -2.55 26.69
C ARG A 201 15.47 -3.76 25.83
N VAL A 202 14.38 -3.61 25.06
CA VAL A 202 13.88 -4.68 24.19
C VAL A 202 14.78 -4.83 22.95
N LYS A 203 15.30 -3.71 22.43
CA LYS A 203 16.28 -3.73 21.35
C LYS A 203 17.56 -4.45 21.77
N GLU A 204 18.05 -4.16 22.98
CA GLU A 204 19.24 -4.81 23.54
C GLU A 204 19.01 -6.31 23.80
N GLN A 205 17.94 -6.64 24.52
CA GLN A 205 17.71 -8.01 25.00
C GLN A 205 17.29 -8.99 23.91
N LEU A 206 16.45 -8.56 22.96
CA LEU A 206 15.89 -9.45 21.95
C LEU A 206 16.63 -9.36 20.61
N LEU A 207 17.20 -8.21 20.28
CA LEU A 207 17.83 -7.99 18.98
C LEU A 207 19.36 -7.82 19.06
N GLY A 208 19.94 -7.86 20.26
CA GLY A 208 21.37 -7.72 20.47
C GLY A 208 21.93 -6.35 20.06
N VAL A 209 21.09 -5.31 20.10
CA VAL A 209 21.55 -3.94 19.80
C VAL A 209 22.52 -3.48 20.88
N SER A 210 23.65 -2.91 20.46
CA SER A 210 24.69 -2.44 21.33
C SER A 210 24.20 -1.34 22.28
N PRO A 211 24.33 -1.51 23.63
CA PRO A 211 24.00 -0.44 24.57
C PRO A 211 24.85 0.82 24.34
N LEU A 212 26.10 0.67 23.84
CA LEU A 212 26.99 1.78 23.53
C LEU A 212 26.42 2.61 22.36
N ASP A 213 26.02 1.95 21.29
CA ASP A 213 25.39 2.66 20.14
C ASP A 213 24.08 3.34 20.53
N LEU A 214 23.28 2.72 21.38
CA LEU A 214 22.06 3.32 21.90
C LEU A 214 22.35 4.58 22.74
N SER A 215 23.42 4.60 23.53
CA SER A 215 23.79 5.74 24.36
C SER A 215 24.45 6.87 23.58
N GLU A 216 25.32 6.54 22.60
CA GLU A 216 26.11 7.52 21.85
C GLU A 216 25.38 8.06 20.61
N LYS A 217 24.73 7.18 19.86
CA LYS A 217 24.04 7.51 18.59
C LYS A 217 22.53 7.71 18.77
N GLY A 218 21.98 7.15 19.83
CA GLY A 218 20.56 7.13 20.11
C GLY A 218 19.80 6.07 19.30
N ALA A 219 18.60 5.75 19.74
CA ALA A 219 17.78 4.72 19.11
C ALA A 219 17.44 5.00 17.63
N VAL A 220 17.39 6.28 17.23
CA VAL A 220 17.13 6.71 15.86
C VAL A 220 18.46 7.00 15.17
N SER A 221 19.13 5.93 14.74
CA SER A 221 20.43 5.97 14.06
C SER A 221 20.60 4.80 13.10
N LYS A 222 21.53 4.95 12.17
CA LYS A 222 21.87 3.93 11.17
C LYS A 222 22.33 2.64 11.86
N GLU A 223 23.26 2.79 12.79
CA GLU A 223 23.90 1.68 13.52
C GLU A 223 22.84 0.84 14.25
N VAL A 224 21.91 1.51 14.93
CA VAL A 224 20.88 0.82 15.69
C VAL A 224 19.90 0.10 14.77
N VAL A 225 19.42 0.74 13.69
CA VAL A 225 18.43 0.10 12.81
C VAL A 225 19.01 -1.08 12.03
N GLU A 226 20.30 -1.02 11.64
CA GLU A 226 20.99 -2.14 11.00
C GLU A 226 21.18 -3.32 11.96
N GLN A 227 21.51 -3.04 13.23
CA GLN A 227 21.60 -4.06 14.27
C GLN A 227 20.22 -4.67 14.55
N MET A 228 19.16 -3.86 14.58
CA MET A 228 17.79 -4.36 14.70
C MET A 228 17.44 -5.33 13.57
N ALA A 229 17.74 -4.99 12.32
CA ALA A 229 17.49 -5.86 11.18
C ALA A 229 18.26 -7.18 11.27
N LYS A 230 19.57 -7.11 11.54
CA LYS A 230 20.43 -8.30 11.72
C LYS A 230 19.99 -9.16 12.91
N GLY A 231 19.69 -8.52 14.04
CA GLY A 231 19.17 -9.21 15.23
C GLY A 231 17.86 -9.94 14.96
N THR A 232 17.01 -9.38 14.10
CA THR A 232 15.76 -10.04 13.69
C THR A 232 16.00 -11.33 12.92
N LEU A 233 16.95 -11.33 11.96
CA LEU A 233 17.33 -12.55 11.23
C LEU A 233 17.74 -13.66 12.18
N LEU A 234 18.59 -13.33 13.16
CA LEU A 234 19.10 -14.29 14.14
C LEU A 234 18.04 -14.78 15.11
N THR A 235 17.26 -13.84 15.68
CA THR A 235 16.27 -14.16 16.73
C THR A 235 15.07 -14.94 16.20
N LEU A 236 14.61 -14.61 15.00
CA LEU A 236 13.47 -15.28 14.39
C LEU A 236 13.86 -16.43 13.45
N GLY A 237 15.14 -16.58 13.13
CA GLY A 237 15.62 -17.62 12.21
C GLY A 237 15.02 -17.45 10.81
N CYS A 238 14.93 -16.22 10.32
CA CYS A 238 14.35 -15.90 9.01
C CYS A 238 15.42 -15.45 8.00
N ASP A 239 15.12 -15.57 6.69
CA ASP A 239 16.03 -15.24 5.60
C ASP A 239 16.13 -13.74 5.34
N CYS A 240 15.02 -13.03 5.53
CA CYS A 240 14.90 -11.58 5.31
C CYS A 240 14.30 -10.89 6.52
N SER A 241 14.63 -9.62 6.72
CA SER A 241 14.05 -8.79 7.76
C SER A 241 13.89 -7.34 7.33
N VAL A 242 12.97 -6.63 7.97
CA VAL A 242 12.87 -5.17 7.92
C VAL A 242 12.83 -4.61 9.32
N ALA A 243 13.50 -3.48 9.53
CA ALA A 243 13.52 -2.79 10.80
C ALA A 243 13.24 -1.30 10.66
N THR A 244 12.53 -0.72 11.64
CA THR A 244 12.19 0.70 11.67
C THR A 244 12.51 1.30 13.03
N SER A 245 13.20 2.44 13.05
CA SER A 245 13.42 3.23 14.26
C SER A 245 13.30 4.72 13.94
N GLY A 246 12.46 5.46 14.65
CA GLY A 246 12.20 6.85 14.28
C GLY A 246 11.32 7.62 15.26
N ILE A 247 11.13 8.90 14.94
CA ILE A 247 10.33 9.86 15.69
C ILE A 247 9.03 10.11 14.93
N ALA A 248 8.01 9.32 15.24
CA ALA A 248 6.73 9.42 14.55
C ALA A 248 5.96 10.74 14.85
N GLY A 249 6.23 11.36 16.00
CA GLY A 249 5.57 12.57 16.43
C GLY A 249 4.29 12.32 17.29
N PRO A 250 3.53 13.38 17.65
CA PRO A 250 3.76 14.80 17.36
C PRO A 250 4.92 15.43 18.17
N SER A 251 5.42 14.76 19.21
CA SER A 251 6.52 15.20 20.08
C SER A 251 7.76 14.31 19.92
N GLY A 252 8.86 14.65 20.62
CA GLY A 252 10.08 13.85 20.68
C GLY A 252 11.13 14.21 19.62
N GLY A 253 10.87 15.20 18.75
CA GLY A 253 11.87 15.71 17.82
C GLY A 253 12.84 16.69 18.48
N THR A 254 14.06 16.76 17.93
CA THR A 254 15.08 17.76 18.21
C THR A 254 15.43 18.53 16.93
N PRO A 255 16.18 19.63 16.98
CA PRO A 255 16.64 20.29 15.76
C PRO A 255 17.44 19.39 14.83
N GLU A 256 18.23 18.45 15.36
CA GLU A 256 19.06 17.51 14.61
C GLU A 256 18.24 16.30 14.09
N LYS A 257 17.20 15.90 14.83
CA LYS A 257 16.32 14.78 14.51
C LYS A 257 14.86 15.24 14.68
N PRO A 258 14.31 16.00 13.73
CA PRO A 258 12.94 16.52 13.83
C PRO A 258 11.91 15.38 13.76
N VAL A 259 10.66 15.69 14.13
CA VAL A 259 9.52 14.79 13.92
C VAL A 259 9.45 14.34 12.46
N GLY A 260 9.24 13.06 12.24
CA GLY A 260 9.26 12.45 10.91
C GLY A 260 10.62 11.86 10.51
N THR A 261 11.67 12.04 11.34
CA THR A 261 12.97 11.38 11.14
C THR A 261 12.85 9.89 11.43
N VAL A 262 13.05 9.05 10.42
CA VAL A 262 12.95 7.59 10.53
C VAL A 262 14.10 6.92 9.79
N TRP A 263 14.87 6.10 10.50
CA TRP A 263 15.80 5.14 9.92
C TRP A 263 15.07 3.83 9.63
N ILE A 264 15.29 3.31 8.44
CA ILE A 264 14.72 2.04 7.98
C ILE A 264 15.90 1.16 7.52
N ALA A 265 15.87 -0.11 7.88
CA ALA A 265 16.79 -1.11 7.35
C ALA A 265 16.01 -2.30 6.79
N ALA A 266 16.50 -2.83 5.70
CA ALA A 266 16.11 -4.13 5.17
C ALA A 266 17.36 -5.02 5.11
N ALA A 267 17.22 -6.28 5.48
CA ALA A 267 18.26 -7.28 5.37
C ALA A 267 17.73 -8.52 4.68
N CYS A 268 18.54 -9.12 3.83
CA CYS A 268 18.23 -10.39 3.21
C CYS A 268 19.52 -11.19 3.04
N ARG A 269 19.59 -12.34 3.72
CA ARG A 269 20.82 -13.14 3.84
C ARG A 269 21.96 -12.28 4.39
N ASP A 270 23.08 -12.16 3.64
CA ASP A 270 24.25 -11.40 4.07
C ASP A 270 24.22 -9.90 3.71
N LYS A 271 23.18 -9.45 3.00
CA LYS A 271 23.07 -8.06 2.56
C LYS A 271 22.19 -7.27 3.53
N VAL A 272 22.67 -6.07 3.89
CA VAL A 272 21.90 -5.10 4.67
C VAL A 272 21.95 -3.76 3.97
N ARG A 273 20.80 -3.12 3.85
CA ARG A 273 20.66 -1.75 3.36
C ARG A 273 19.90 -0.94 4.39
N SER A 274 20.34 0.27 4.65
CA SER A 274 19.65 1.21 5.53
C SER A 274 19.55 2.58 4.87
N GLU A 275 18.50 3.31 5.20
CA GLU A 275 18.24 4.64 4.63
C GLU A 275 17.52 5.53 5.66
N LEU A 276 17.86 6.83 5.64
CA LEU A 276 17.23 7.85 6.47
C LEU A 276 16.12 8.54 5.69
N PHE A 277 14.93 8.60 6.29
CA PHE A 277 13.78 9.30 5.74
C PHE A 277 13.37 10.46 6.64
N HIS A 278 12.94 11.54 5.99
CA HIS A 278 12.30 12.69 6.62
C HIS A 278 10.87 12.79 6.12
N PHE A 279 9.93 12.27 6.92
CA PHE A 279 8.51 12.34 6.64
C PHE A 279 7.90 13.65 7.16
N GLY A 280 6.59 13.72 7.29
CA GLY A 280 5.91 14.93 7.79
C GLY A 280 5.80 14.97 9.31
N THR A 281 4.82 15.76 9.78
CA THR A 281 4.55 15.96 11.21
C THR A 281 3.41 15.08 11.76
N ASN A 282 2.63 14.45 10.87
CA ASN A 282 1.50 13.62 11.26
C ASN A 282 1.96 12.20 11.61
N ARG A 283 1.76 11.81 12.87
CA ARG A 283 2.17 10.49 13.41
C ARG A 283 1.63 9.32 12.61
N GLU A 284 0.34 9.29 12.32
CA GLU A 284 -0.31 8.19 11.63
C GLU A 284 0.25 8.02 10.22
N GLN A 285 0.44 9.12 9.51
CA GLN A 285 1.05 9.11 8.19
C GLN A 285 2.52 8.71 8.22
N ASN A 286 3.29 9.16 9.22
CA ASN A 286 4.69 8.79 9.37
C ASN A 286 4.85 7.28 9.61
N MET A 287 4.00 6.69 10.46
CA MET A 287 3.97 5.25 10.69
C MET A 287 3.63 4.48 9.40
N LEU A 288 2.59 4.91 8.66
CA LEU A 288 2.18 4.28 7.41
C LEU A 288 3.29 4.37 6.35
N ARG A 289 3.89 5.55 6.20
CA ARG A 289 4.98 5.80 5.24
C ARG A 289 6.20 4.94 5.56
N ALA A 290 6.62 4.91 6.83
CA ALA A 290 7.74 4.08 7.27
C ALA A 290 7.48 2.59 7.02
N SER A 291 6.27 2.11 7.28
CA SER A 291 5.89 0.72 7.02
C SER A 291 5.97 0.36 5.53
N ASN A 292 5.39 1.19 4.67
CA ASN A 292 5.42 0.95 3.22
C ASN A 292 6.85 1.03 2.68
N MET A 293 7.66 1.99 3.17
CA MET A 293 9.04 2.18 2.74
C MET A 293 9.94 1.02 3.14
N ALA A 294 9.74 0.46 4.34
CA ALA A 294 10.47 -0.73 4.79
C ALA A 294 10.24 -1.93 3.86
N LEU A 295 8.99 -2.14 3.46
CA LEU A 295 8.62 -3.18 2.53
C LEU A 295 9.16 -2.92 1.11
N LEU A 296 9.12 -1.67 0.63
CA LEU A 296 9.69 -1.30 -0.67
C LEU A 296 11.20 -1.48 -0.72
N MET A 297 11.92 -1.14 0.37
CA MET A 297 13.36 -1.37 0.45
C MET A 297 13.71 -2.86 0.41
N LEU A 298 12.90 -3.72 1.03
CA LEU A 298 13.08 -5.16 0.93
C LEU A 298 12.78 -5.65 -0.50
N LEU A 299 11.70 -5.18 -1.11
CA LEU A 299 11.33 -5.54 -2.49
C LEU A 299 12.43 -5.22 -3.50
N ASP A 300 13.12 -4.07 -3.31
CA ASP A 300 14.25 -3.63 -4.16
C ASP A 300 15.54 -4.47 -3.94
N MET A 301 15.58 -5.29 -2.88
CA MET A 301 16.71 -6.18 -2.57
C MET A 301 16.48 -7.62 -3.03
N LEU A 302 15.21 -8.03 -3.24
CA LEU A 302 14.80 -9.36 -3.71
C LEU A 302 14.85 -9.46 -5.22
#